data_3caae45543fa231b19087fe5e0dd2853
#
_entry.id   3caae45543fa231b19087fe5e0dd2853
#
_cell.length_a   1.000
_cell.length_b   1.000
_cell.length_c   1.000
_cell.angle_alpha   90.00
_cell.angle_beta   90.00
_cell.angle_gamma   90.00
#
_symmetry.space_group_name_H-M   'P 1'
#
loop_
_entity.id
_entity.type
_entity.pdbx_description
1 polymer ?
#
loop_
_entity_poly.entity_id
_entity_poly.type
_entity_poly.pdbx_seq_one_letter_code
_entity_poly.pdbx_strand_id
1 'polypeptide(L)'
;MKITQALISVSDKRGAVDFARALSELGVRILSTGGSAKMLREAGVPVTEVSDYTGFPEMLDGRVKTLHPKVHGGILGIRGNAEHAATMQKHDIPPIDLVIVNLYPFAQTVARKDCTLEDAIENIDIGGPTMVRAAAKNHGNEAGGVGIVTDPEDYAEVIEEIRANGGALTYATRFALAKKAFTHTARYDAAISNWLTSLDADNKPTAFPERLQLAFDKVDTMRYGENPHQQAAFYREPAAVPGSIANYAQLQGKELSYNNIADSDAAWECVKAFDAAGNKAACVIVKHANP
;
A
#
# COMPACT_ATOMS: atom_id res chain seq x y z
N MET A 1 -12.58 4.63 19.65
CA MET A 1 -13.99 4.66 19.12
C MET A 1 -14.27 3.33 18.48
N LYS A 2 -15.39 2.69 18.82
CA LYS A 2 -15.79 1.38 18.28
C LYS A 2 -16.08 1.48 16.77
N ILE A 3 -15.58 0.53 16.00
CA ILE A 3 -15.88 0.38 14.58
C ILE A 3 -17.28 -0.20 14.43
N THR A 4 -18.14 0.49 13.69
CA THR A 4 -19.54 0.10 13.48
C THR A 4 -19.84 -0.19 12.01
N GLN A 5 -19.08 0.42 11.11
CA GLN A 5 -19.25 0.27 9.67
C GLN A 5 -17.90 0.22 8.95
N ALA A 6 -17.73 -0.74 8.06
CA ALA A 6 -16.56 -0.92 7.23
C ALA A 6 -16.92 -0.88 5.74
N LEU A 7 -16.02 -0.35 4.90
CA LEU A 7 -16.13 -0.41 3.45
C LEU A 7 -15.02 -1.31 2.91
N ILE A 8 -15.39 -2.33 2.14
CA ILE A 8 -14.46 -3.31 1.55
C ILE A 8 -14.56 -3.26 0.03
N SER A 9 -13.47 -2.89 -0.62
CA SER A 9 -13.34 -2.89 -2.08
C SER A 9 -11.93 -3.30 -2.46
N VAL A 10 -11.73 -4.58 -2.79
CA VAL A 10 -10.41 -5.19 -2.96
C VAL A 10 -10.25 -5.85 -4.33
N SER A 11 -9.13 -5.60 -4.98
CA SER A 11 -8.66 -6.28 -6.18
C SER A 11 -7.95 -7.58 -5.80
N ASP A 12 -6.99 -7.51 -4.87
CA ASP A 12 -6.41 -8.68 -4.21
C ASP A 12 -7.36 -9.20 -3.13
N LYS A 13 -7.93 -10.37 -3.38
CA LYS A 13 -8.98 -10.98 -2.55
C LYS A 13 -8.45 -11.93 -1.47
N ARG A 14 -7.13 -12.09 -1.34
CA ARG A 14 -6.52 -12.98 -0.33
C ARG A 14 -6.99 -12.60 1.07
N GLY A 15 -7.53 -13.57 1.82
CA GLY A 15 -7.98 -13.38 3.20
C GLY A 15 -9.18 -12.45 3.41
N ALA A 16 -9.70 -11.79 2.36
CA ALA A 16 -10.75 -10.78 2.49
C ALA A 16 -12.08 -11.34 3.01
N VAL A 17 -12.42 -12.58 2.66
CA VAL A 17 -13.65 -13.26 3.14
C VAL A 17 -13.58 -13.52 4.65
N ASP A 18 -12.47 -14.07 5.11
CA ASP A 18 -12.30 -14.41 6.54
C ASP A 18 -12.22 -13.15 7.40
N PHE A 19 -11.54 -12.12 6.89
CA PHE A 19 -11.49 -10.81 7.53
C PHE A 19 -12.89 -10.17 7.63
N ALA A 20 -13.65 -10.17 6.54
CA ALA A 20 -15.01 -9.63 6.51
C ALA A 20 -15.97 -10.41 7.43
N ARG A 21 -15.84 -11.74 7.48
CA ARG A 21 -16.62 -12.59 8.40
C ARG A 21 -16.32 -12.24 9.84
N ALA A 22 -15.04 -12.11 10.21
CA ALA A 22 -14.65 -11.71 11.55
C ALA A 22 -15.18 -10.32 11.95
N LEU A 23 -15.17 -9.35 11.04
CA LEU A 23 -15.80 -8.03 11.28
C LEU A 23 -17.31 -8.15 11.47
N SER A 24 -18.00 -8.94 10.65
CA SER A 24 -19.43 -9.18 10.75
C SER A 24 -19.82 -9.83 12.08
N GLU A 25 -19.04 -10.81 12.58
CA GLU A 25 -19.22 -11.45 13.88
C GLU A 25 -19.06 -10.46 15.06
N LEU A 26 -18.25 -9.42 14.87
CA LEU A 26 -18.11 -8.32 15.83
C LEU A 26 -19.22 -7.26 15.73
N GLY A 27 -20.21 -7.48 14.85
CA GLY A 27 -21.34 -6.59 14.64
C GLY A 27 -21.04 -5.38 13.74
N VAL A 28 -19.95 -5.42 12.97
CA VAL A 28 -19.60 -4.37 12.01
C VAL A 28 -20.42 -4.54 10.73
N ARG A 29 -21.14 -3.51 10.30
CA ARG A 29 -21.85 -3.50 9.02
C ARG A 29 -20.84 -3.34 7.89
N ILE A 30 -20.98 -4.15 6.84
CA ILE A 30 -20.07 -4.17 5.70
C ILE A 30 -20.75 -3.52 4.49
N LEU A 31 -20.11 -2.47 3.97
CA LEU A 31 -20.38 -1.90 2.65
C LEU A 31 -19.39 -2.48 1.65
N SER A 32 -19.85 -2.81 0.46
CA SER A 32 -18.96 -3.27 -0.60
C SER A 32 -19.54 -2.99 -1.99
N THR A 33 -18.76 -3.19 -3.04
CA THR A 33 -19.16 -2.94 -4.43
C THR A 33 -18.57 -3.97 -5.38
N GLY A 34 -19.23 -4.17 -6.50
CA GLY A 34 -18.76 -4.98 -7.62
C GLY A 34 -18.35 -6.41 -7.25
N GLY A 35 -17.20 -6.83 -7.74
CA GLY A 35 -16.67 -8.19 -7.51
C GLY A 35 -16.38 -8.52 -6.05
N SER A 36 -16.07 -7.54 -5.21
CA SER A 36 -15.86 -7.75 -3.76
C SER A 36 -17.20 -8.06 -3.08
N ALA A 37 -18.25 -7.31 -3.36
CA ALA A 37 -19.58 -7.56 -2.80
C ALA A 37 -20.13 -8.93 -3.21
N LYS A 38 -19.95 -9.30 -4.50
CA LYS A 38 -20.35 -10.62 -5.00
C LYS A 38 -19.64 -11.73 -4.24
N MET A 39 -18.31 -11.68 -4.13
CA MET A 39 -17.50 -12.68 -3.42
C MET A 39 -17.94 -12.85 -1.97
N LEU A 40 -18.14 -11.73 -1.25
CA LEU A 40 -18.54 -11.76 0.16
C LEU A 40 -19.94 -12.37 0.34
N ARG A 41 -20.90 -12.04 -0.51
CA ARG A 41 -22.25 -12.64 -0.48
C ARG A 41 -22.24 -14.13 -0.79
N GLU A 42 -21.48 -14.57 -1.78
CA GLU A 42 -21.32 -15.98 -2.11
C GLU A 42 -20.70 -16.79 -0.96
N ALA A 43 -19.87 -16.11 -0.14
CA ALA A 43 -19.29 -16.70 1.08
C ALA A 43 -20.22 -16.59 2.33
N GLY A 44 -21.44 -16.10 2.16
CA GLY A 44 -22.44 -15.97 3.25
C GLY A 44 -22.18 -14.81 4.21
N VAL A 45 -21.34 -13.84 3.84
CA VAL A 45 -21.12 -12.63 4.64
C VAL A 45 -22.21 -11.60 4.31
N PRO A 46 -22.93 -11.04 5.32
CA PRO A 46 -23.92 -9.98 5.10
C PRO A 46 -23.24 -8.71 4.57
N VAL A 47 -23.68 -8.24 3.41
CA VAL A 47 -23.09 -7.07 2.72
C VAL A 47 -24.20 -6.16 2.20
N THR A 48 -24.05 -4.86 2.41
CA THR A 48 -24.84 -3.83 1.75
C THR A 48 -24.05 -3.30 0.53
N GLU A 49 -24.68 -3.32 -0.64
CA GLU A 49 -24.08 -2.71 -1.85
C GLU A 49 -23.95 -1.19 -1.66
N VAL A 50 -22.86 -0.62 -2.20
CA VAL A 50 -22.68 0.85 -2.16
C VAL A 50 -23.78 1.57 -2.94
N SER A 51 -24.32 0.99 -4.01
CA SER A 51 -25.47 1.53 -4.75
C SER A 51 -26.71 1.62 -3.87
N ASP A 52 -27.01 0.60 -3.08
CA ASP A 52 -28.14 0.60 -2.14
C ASP A 52 -27.91 1.60 -1.00
N TYR A 53 -26.67 1.65 -0.49
CA TYR A 53 -26.29 2.59 0.58
C TYR A 53 -26.39 4.05 0.16
N THR A 54 -26.00 4.37 -1.07
CA THR A 54 -26.01 5.74 -1.60
C THR A 54 -27.36 6.11 -2.20
N GLY A 55 -28.14 5.13 -2.64
CA GLY A 55 -29.31 5.31 -3.49
C GLY A 55 -28.96 5.73 -4.92
N PHE A 56 -27.69 5.55 -5.33
CA PHE A 56 -27.21 5.96 -6.64
C PHE A 56 -26.60 4.75 -7.38
N PRO A 57 -27.02 4.47 -8.64
CA PRO A 57 -26.55 3.30 -9.36
C PRO A 57 -25.08 3.41 -9.75
N GLU A 58 -24.44 2.26 -9.89
CA GLU A 58 -23.16 2.15 -10.62
C GLU A 58 -23.38 2.54 -12.08
N MET A 59 -22.47 3.34 -12.65
CA MET A 59 -22.63 3.87 -14.00
C MET A 59 -21.28 3.96 -14.73
N LEU A 60 -21.36 4.19 -16.06
CA LEU A 60 -20.20 4.30 -16.95
C LEU A 60 -19.31 3.04 -16.86
N ASP A 61 -19.94 1.87 -17.01
CA ASP A 61 -19.26 0.56 -16.95
C ASP A 61 -18.44 0.34 -15.67
N GLY A 62 -18.94 0.93 -14.55
CA GLY A 62 -18.31 0.79 -13.25
C GLY A 62 -17.23 1.82 -12.93
N ARG A 63 -16.98 2.80 -13.81
CA ARG A 63 -16.02 3.88 -13.54
C ARG A 63 -16.49 4.81 -12.41
N VAL A 64 -17.79 4.88 -12.15
CA VAL A 64 -18.38 5.65 -11.05
C VAL A 64 -19.19 4.71 -10.15
N LYS A 65 -18.65 4.38 -8.98
CA LYS A 65 -19.25 3.52 -7.96
C LYS A 65 -19.21 4.15 -6.59
N THR A 66 -18.03 4.54 -6.14
CA THR A 66 -17.74 5.01 -4.78
C THR A 66 -17.50 6.51 -4.70
N LEU A 67 -17.39 7.20 -5.83
CA LEU A 67 -17.24 8.67 -5.90
C LEU A 67 -18.58 9.38 -5.60
N HIS A 68 -19.01 9.29 -4.35
CA HIS A 68 -20.28 9.82 -3.89
C HIS A 68 -20.12 10.56 -2.56
N PRO A 69 -20.79 11.71 -2.34
CA PRO A 69 -20.71 12.47 -1.09
C PRO A 69 -21.05 11.65 0.15
N LYS A 70 -22.00 10.71 0.08
CA LYS A 70 -22.37 9.85 1.20
C LYS A 70 -21.24 8.90 1.61
N VAL A 71 -20.46 8.38 0.67
CA VAL A 71 -19.28 7.55 0.95
C VAL A 71 -18.15 8.41 1.53
N HIS A 72 -17.76 9.46 0.80
CA HIS A 72 -16.61 10.28 1.21
C HIS A 72 -16.91 11.14 2.45
N GLY A 73 -18.15 11.59 2.63
CA GLY A 73 -18.59 12.24 3.87
C GLY A 73 -18.51 11.30 5.07
N GLY A 74 -18.92 10.03 4.90
CA GLY A 74 -18.80 8.99 5.93
C GLY A 74 -17.34 8.74 6.34
N ILE A 75 -16.41 8.79 5.39
CA ILE A 75 -14.97 8.63 5.64
C ILE A 75 -14.35 9.91 6.22
N LEU A 76 -14.60 11.08 5.62
CA LEU A 76 -13.91 12.34 5.93
C LEU A 76 -14.50 13.11 7.12
N GLY A 77 -15.70 12.77 7.57
CA GLY A 77 -16.29 13.40 8.74
C GLY A 77 -15.38 13.25 9.96
N ILE A 78 -14.90 14.38 10.51
CA ILE A 78 -14.02 14.37 11.70
C ILE A 78 -14.84 13.98 12.92
N ARG A 79 -14.40 12.90 13.59
CA ARG A 79 -15.07 12.29 14.74
C ARG A 79 -15.06 13.24 15.92
N GLY A 80 -15.66 13.81 16.55
CA GLY A 80 -15.59 14.81 17.63
C GLY A 80 -15.76 16.26 17.16
N ASN A 81 -15.96 16.51 15.88
CA ASN A 81 -16.35 17.82 15.39
C ASN A 81 -17.89 17.91 15.31
N ALA A 82 -18.49 18.77 16.14
CA ALA A 82 -19.94 18.89 16.25
C ALA A 82 -20.61 19.39 14.95
N GLU A 83 -19.97 20.28 14.21
CA GLU A 83 -20.50 20.79 12.93
C GLU A 83 -20.49 19.71 11.85
N HIS A 84 -19.42 18.89 11.81
CA HIS A 84 -19.38 17.72 10.91
C HIS A 84 -20.46 16.71 11.27
N ALA A 85 -20.64 16.40 12.56
CA ALA A 85 -21.66 15.47 13.02
C ALA A 85 -23.08 15.97 12.66
N ALA A 86 -23.38 17.26 12.86
CA ALA A 86 -24.65 17.86 12.50
C ALA A 86 -24.89 17.83 10.98
N THR A 87 -23.84 18.10 10.17
CA THR A 87 -23.91 18.06 8.71
C THR A 87 -24.14 16.63 8.22
N MET A 88 -23.42 15.66 8.76
CA MET A 88 -23.60 14.25 8.42
C MET A 88 -25.01 13.76 8.77
N GLN A 89 -25.51 14.13 9.94
CA GLN A 89 -26.87 13.79 10.35
C GLN A 89 -27.92 14.42 9.41
N LYS A 90 -27.78 15.72 9.08
CA LYS A 90 -28.68 16.44 8.17
C LYS A 90 -28.78 15.77 6.78
N HIS A 91 -27.69 15.18 6.30
CA HIS A 91 -27.61 14.57 4.97
C HIS A 91 -27.68 13.05 4.99
N ASP A 92 -28.07 12.43 6.10
CA ASP A 92 -28.13 10.96 6.27
C ASP A 92 -26.82 10.27 5.83
N ILE A 93 -25.70 10.74 6.39
CA ILE A 93 -24.36 10.19 6.12
C ILE A 93 -23.87 9.45 7.35
N PRO A 94 -24.06 8.11 7.46
CA PRO A 94 -23.48 7.33 8.54
C PRO A 94 -21.94 7.31 8.46
N PRO A 95 -21.24 7.31 9.62
CA PRO A 95 -19.79 7.17 9.65
C PRO A 95 -19.31 5.84 9.02
N ILE A 96 -18.20 5.89 8.29
CA ILE A 96 -17.44 4.72 7.86
C ILE A 96 -16.14 4.73 8.68
N ASP A 97 -15.96 3.73 9.53
CA ASP A 97 -14.91 3.71 10.56
C ASP A 97 -13.67 2.91 10.14
N LEU A 98 -13.85 2.01 9.16
CA LEU A 98 -12.78 1.18 8.62
C LEU A 98 -12.92 1.07 7.10
N VAL A 99 -11.84 1.30 6.39
CA VAL A 99 -11.78 1.19 4.92
C VAL A 99 -10.76 0.13 4.56
N ILE A 100 -11.14 -0.86 3.77
CA ILE A 100 -10.31 -1.95 3.29
C ILE A 100 -10.29 -1.85 1.77
N VAL A 101 -9.21 -1.33 1.22
CA VAL A 101 -9.08 -1.07 -0.21
C VAL A 101 -7.65 -1.34 -0.67
N ASN A 102 -7.50 -2.23 -1.62
CA ASN A 102 -6.29 -2.31 -2.42
C ASN A 102 -6.61 -1.99 -3.89
N LEU A 103 -5.61 -1.51 -4.61
CA LEU A 103 -5.79 -0.91 -5.92
C LEU A 103 -5.75 -1.94 -7.05
N TYR A 104 -6.21 -1.57 -8.22
CA TYR A 104 -6.06 -2.39 -9.42
C TYR A 104 -4.58 -2.67 -9.70
N PRO A 105 -4.25 -3.86 -10.22
CA PRO A 105 -2.86 -4.31 -10.35
C PRO A 105 -2.18 -3.70 -11.59
N PHE A 106 -2.08 -2.37 -11.69
CA PHE A 106 -1.54 -1.64 -12.84
C PHE A 106 -0.16 -2.17 -13.27
N ALA A 107 0.78 -2.29 -12.31
CA ALA A 107 2.13 -2.75 -12.61
C ALA A 107 2.14 -4.19 -13.21
N GLN A 108 1.26 -5.07 -12.72
CA GLN A 108 1.14 -6.44 -13.26
C GLN A 108 0.48 -6.43 -14.64
N THR A 109 -0.46 -5.52 -14.87
CA THR A 109 -1.13 -5.37 -16.17
C THR A 109 -0.14 -4.94 -17.25
N VAL A 110 0.63 -3.88 -17.00
CA VAL A 110 1.61 -3.36 -17.98
C VAL A 110 2.85 -4.25 -18.15
N ALA A 111 3.09 -5.19 -17.23
CA ALA A 111 4.16 -6.19 -17.37
C ALA A 111 3.81 -7.32 -18.33
N ARG A 112 2.55 -7.47 -18.72
CA ARG A 112 2.14 -8.48 -19.71
C ARG A 112 2.63 -8.10 -21.10
N LYS A 113 3.11 -9.09 -21.85
CA LYS A 113 3.62 -8.87 -23.23
C LYS A 113 2.56 -8.43 -24.24
N ASP A 114 1.30 -8.77 -23.96
CA ASP A 114 0.13 -8.49 -24.79
C ASP A 114 -0.68 -7.28 -24.29
N CYS A 115 -0.16 -6.52 -23.31
CA CYS A 115 -0.84 -5.36 -22.76
C CYS A 115 -0.95 -4.25 -23.82
N THR A 116 -2.18 -3.85 -24.10
CA THR A 116 -2.46 -2.69 -24.96
C THR A 116 -2.47 -1.40 -24.12
N LEU A 117 -2.38 -0.24 -24.80
CA LEU A 117 -2.55 1.05 -24.13
C LEU A 117 -3.93 1.16 -23.45
N GLU A 118 -4.97 0.66 -24.11
CA GLU A 118 -6.34 0.67 -23.59
C GLU A 118 -6.44 -0.19 -22.31
N ASP A 119 -5.86 -1.42 -22.32
CA ASP A 119 -5.79 -2.27 -21.12
C ASP A 119 -5.10 -1.55 -19.95
N ALA A 120 -4.00 -0.87 -20.22
CA ALA A 120 -3.27 -0.12 -19.19
C ALA A 120 -4.11 1.03 -18.63
N ILE A 121 -4.75 1.82 -19.48
CA ILE A 121 -5.60 2.96 -19.08
C ILE A 121 -6.81 2.48 -18.26
N GLU A 122 -7.49 1.40 -18.68
CA GLU A 122 -8.64 0.86 -17.95
C GLU A 122 -8.25 0.26 -16.58
N ASN A 123 -6.98 -0.07 -16.37
CA ASN A 123 -6.46 -0.53 -15.08
C ASN A 123 -5.92 0.61 -14.19
N ILE A 124 -6.14 1.88 -14.55
CA ILE A 124 -5.89 3.01 -13.66
C ILE A 124 -7.10 3.17 -12.72
N ASP A 125 -6.90 2.83 -11.45
CA ASP A 125 -7.92 2.95 -10.42
C ASP A 125 -8.09 4.42 -9.97
N ILE A 126 -9.30 4.93 -10.02
CA ILE A 126 -9.65 6.30 -9.57
C ILE A 126 -10.29 6.27 -8.19
N GLY A 127 -11.30 5.41 -8.00
CA GLY A 127 -12.08 5.36 -6.76
C GLY A 127 -11.29 4.83 -5.57
N GLY A 128 -10.47 3.80 -5.80
CA GLY A 128 -9.62 3.19 -4.78
C GLY A 128 -8.65 4.18 -4.14
N PRO A 129 -7.77 4.84 -4.90
CA PRO A 129 -6.86 5.85 -4.37
C PRO A 129 -7.58 6.99 -3.63
N THR A 130 -8.75 7.41 -4.10
CA THR A 130 -9.53 8.47 -3.47
C THR A 130 -10.00 8.04 -2.07
N MET A 131 -10.54 6.83 -1.92
CA MET A 131 -10.97 6.28 -0.63
C MET A 131 -9.79 6.04 0.31
N VAL A 132 -8.69 5.48 -0.19
CA VAL A 132 -7.45 5.24 0.56
C VAL A 132 -6.92 6.55 1.14
N ARG A 133 -6.79 7.59 0.31
CA ARG A 133 -6.29 8.90 0.74
C ARG A 133 -7.24 9.59 1.71
N ALA A 134 -8.55 9.49 1.50
CA ALA A 134 -9.57 10.06 2.39
C ALA A 134 -9.50 9.43 3.79
N ALA A 135 -9.45 8.10 3.87
CA ALA A 135 -9.34 7.39 5.14
C ALA A 135 -8.01 7.67 5.84
N ALA A 136 -6.89 7.61 5.11
CA ALA A 136 -5.57 7.92 5.65
C ALA A 136 -5.48 9.36 6.19
N LYS A 137 -6.05 10.35 5.48
CA LYS A 137 -6.13 11.73 5.95
C LYS A 137 -6.94 11.84 7.26
N ASN A 138 -7.99 11.06 7.40
CA ASN A 138 -8.88 11.08 8.57
C ASN A 138 -8.57 9.99 9.60
N HIS A 139 -7.30 9.54 9.71
CA HIS A 139 -6.86 8.58 10.75
C HIS A 139 -7.14 9.11 12.18
N GLY A 140 -7.33 10.43 12.31
CA GLY A 140 -7.80 11.08 13.52
C GLY A 140 -6.74 11.24 14.60
N ASN A 141 -7.17 11.08 15.85
CA ASN A 141 -6.37 11.19 17.06
C ASN A 141 -6.83 10.18 18.12
N GLU A 142 -6.45 10.35 19.38
CA GLU A 142 -6.84 9.44 20.47
C GLU A 142 -8.38 9.38 20.67
N ALA A 143 -9.12 10.44 20.36
CA ALA A 143 -10.58 10.44 20.48
C ALA A 143 -11.30 9.63 19.40
N GLY A 144 -10.65 9.37 18.27
CA GLY A 144 -11.20 8.57 17.18
C GLY A 144 -10.69 8.95 15.81
N GLY A 145 -11.02 8.14 14.83
CA GLY A 145 -10.63 8.31 13.43
C GLY A 145 -10.95 7.07 12.61
N VAL A 146 -10.54 7.06 11.35
CA VAL A 146 -10.78 6.00 10.39
C VAL A 146 -9.54 5.10 10.26
N GLY A 147 -9.74 3.78 10.32
CA GLY A 147 -8.71 2.80 9.93
C GLY A 147 -8.68 2.62 8.42
N ILE A 148 -7.50 2.46 7.85
CA ILE A 148 -7.31 2.12 6.43
C ILE A 148 -6.38 0.93 6.27
N VAL A 149 -6.84 -0.13 5.65
CA VAL A 149 -6.06 -1.34 5.37
C VAL A 149 -5.92 -1.50 3.87
N THR A 150 -4.68 -1.46 3.38
CA THR A 150 -4.37 -1.58 1.94
C THR A 150 -3.72 -2.91 1.57
N ASP A 151 -3.33 -3.70 2.57
CA ASP A 151 -2.56 -4.93 2.38
C ASP A 151 -3.23 -6.10 3.13
N PRO A 152 -3.49 -7.23 2.48
CA PRO A 152 -4.01 -8.43 3.13
C PRO A 152 -3.13 -8.95 4.29
N GLU A 153 -1.84 -8.68 4.30
CA GLU A 153 -0.94 -9.10 5.35
C GLU A 153 -1.25 -8.45 6.71
N ASP A 154 -1.91 -7.29 6.71
CA ASP A 154 -2.31 -6.58 7.94
C ASP A 154 -3.62 -7.15 8.55
N TYR A 155 -4.38 -7.99 7.85
CA TYR A 155 -5.71 -8.41 8.30
C TYR A 155 -5.72 -9.11 9.65
N ALA A 156 -4.77 -10.02 9.88
CA ALA A 156 -4.70 -10.79 11.12
C ALA A 156 -4.46 -9.88 12.32
N GLU A 157 -3.47 -8.99 12.23
CA GLU A 157 -3.08 -8.08 13.30
C GLU A 157 -4.20 -7.05 13.60
N VAL A 158 -4.82 -6.52 12.55
CA VAL A 158 -5.94 -5.58 12.67
C VAL A 158 -7.15 -6.23 13.36
N ILE A 159 -7.55 -7.45 12.99
CA ILE A 159 -8.70 -8.10 13.60
C ILE A 159 -8.44 -8.51 15.05
N GLU A 160 -7.22 -8.92 15.37
CA GLU A 160 -6.81 -9.23 16.75
C GLU A 160 -6.88 -7.98 17.63
N GLU A 161 -6.37 -6.86 17.17
CA GLU A 161 -6.47 -5.59 17.92
C GLU A 161 -7.92 -5.15 18.12
N ILE A 162 -8.76 -5.22 17.08
CA ILE A 162 -10.19 -4.88 17.19
C ILE A 162 -10.87 -5.75 18.27
N ARG A 163 -10.58 -7.07 18.31
CA ARG A 163 -11.12 -7.98 19.32
C ARG A 163 -10.64 -7.64 20.73
N ALA A 164 -9.34 -7.41 20.87
CA ALA A 164 -8.71 -7.13 22.16
C ALA A 164 -9.09 -5.74 22.71
N ASN A 165 -9.36 -4.78 21.85
CA ASN A 165 -9.56 -3.38 22.22
C ASN A 165 -11.04 -2.92 22.12
N GLY A 166 -11.98 -3.80 22.51
CA GLY A 166 -13.40 -3.46 22.61
C GLY A 166 -14.07 -3.03 21.28
N GLY A 167 -13.57 -3.52 20.16
CA GLY A 167 -14.09 -3.21 18.82
C GLY A 167 -13.47 -1.98 18.17
N ALA A 168 -12.29 -1.52 18.63
CA ALA A 168 -11.65 -0.30 18.16
C ALA A 168 -10.18 -0.55 17.76
N LEU A 169 -9.64 0.30 16.90
CA LEU A 169 -8.19 0.43 16.65
C LEU A 169 -7.62 1.59 17.48
N THR A 170 -6.40 1.42 17.98
CA THR A 170 -5.64 2.49 18.64
C THR A 170 -5.27 3.59 17.65
N TYR A 171 -4.94 4.77 18.15
CA TYR A 171 -4.39 5.84 17.31
C TYR A 171 -3.08 5.42 16.65
N ALA A 172 -2.20 4.74 17.40
CA ALA A 172 -0.91 4.29 16.89
C ALA A 172 -1.07 3.39 15.65
N THR A 173 -1.98 2.42 15.70
CA THR A 173 -2.28 1.53 14.58
C THR A 173 -2.90 2.28 13.41
N ARG A 174 -3.92 3.13 13.65
CA ARG A 174 -4.51 3.95 12.58
C ARG A 174 -3.48 4.83 11.89
N PHE A 175 -2.56 5.43 12.64
CA PHE A 175 -1.51 6.27 12.07
C PHE A 175 -0.45 5.45 11.32
N ALA A 176 -0.08 4.27 11.81
CA ALA A 176 0.81 3.36 11.09
C ALA A 176 0.22 2.92 9.75
N LEU A 177 -1.04 2.51 9.75
CA LEU A 177 -1.79 2.15 8.54
C LEU A 177 -1.95 3.33 7.58
N ALA A 178 -2.17 4.55 8.08
CA ALA A 178 -2.26 5.75 7.25
C ALA A 178 -0.93 6.07 6.54
N LYS A 179 0.22 5.89 7.21
CA LYS A 179 1.54 6.01 6.58
C LYS A 179 1.72 4.97 5.46
N LYS A 180 1.37 3.70 5.73
CA LYS A 180 1.42 2.61 4.74
C LYS A 180 0.52 2.93 3.55
N ALA A 181 -0.68 3.46 3.78
CA ALA A 181 -1.64 3.84 2.75
C ALA A 181 -1.12 4.94 1.82
N PHE A 182 -0.48 5.99 2.35
CA PHE A 182 0.13 7.02 1.51
C PHE A 182 1.34 6.50 0.73
N THR A 183 2.15 5.63 1.32
CA THR A 183 3.23 4.95 0.59
C THR A 183 2.67 4.11 -0.56
N HIS A 184 1.56 3.38 -0.33
CA HIS A 184 0.90 2.56 -1.33
C HIS A 184 0.41 3.40 -2.52
N THR A 185 -0.31 4.50 -2.28
CA THR A 185 -0.78 5.39 -3.36
C THR A 185 0.35 6.10 -4.09
N ALA A 186 1.42 6.52 -3.39
CA ALA A 186 2.58 7.14 -4.02
C ALA A 186 3.30 6.18 -4.97
N ARG A 187 3.48 4.91 -4.59
CA ARG A 187 4.06 3.87 -5.45
C ARG A 187 3.18 3.55 -6.65
N TYR A 188 1.87 3.53 -6.45
CA TYR A 188 0.90 3.31 -7.51
C TYR A 188 0.98 4.41 -8.56
N ASP A 189 0.94 5.67 -8.15
CA ASP A 189 1.06 6.82 -9.06
C ASP A 189 2.44 6.87 -9.75
N ALA A 190 3.52 6.51 -9.02
CA ALA A 190 4.86 6.42 -9.59
C ALA A 190 4.94 5.36 -10.69
N ALA A 191 4.32 4.19 -10.52
CA ALA A 191 4.29 3.13 -11.53
C ALA A 191 3.54 3.61 -12.78
N ILE A 192 2.40 4.27 -12.63
CA ILE A 192 1.63 4.86 -13.73
C ILE A 192 2.46 5.93 -14.46
N SER A 193 3.05 6.86 -13.70
CA SER A 193 3.88 7.93 -14.25
C SER A 193 5.07 7.38 -15.03
N ASN A 194 5.81 6.44 -14.47
CA ASN A 194 6.96 5.82 -15.13
C ASN A 194 6.56 5.15 -16.44
N TRP A 195 5.45 4.41 -16.44
CA TRP A 195 4.99 3.71 -17.63
C TRP A 195 4.50 4.68 -18.71
N LEU A 196 3.62 5.61 -18.37
CA LEU A 196 3.06 6.58 -19.33
C LEU A 196 4.15 7.46 -19.95
N THR A 197 5.12 7.92 -19.15
CA THR A 197 6.21 8.78 -19.65
C THR A 197 7.32 8.00 -20.38
N SER A 198 7.25 6.66 -20.41
CA SER A 198 8.10 5.84 -21.25
C SER A 198 7.60 5.67 -22.67
N LEU A 199 6.34 6.06 -22.95
CA LEU A 199 5.75 5.90 -24.28
C LEU A 199 6.20 7.04 -25.22
N ASP A 200 6.55 6.69 -26.47
CA ASP A 200 6.81 7.65 -27.54
C ASP A 200 5.53 8.20 -28.19
N ALA A 201 5.67 9.00 -29.23
CA ALA A 201 4.55 9.58 -29.97
C ALA A 201 3.62 8.55 -30.63
N ASP A 202 4.11 7.33 -30.86
CA ASP A 202 3.37 6.19 -31.40
C ASP A 202 2.81 5.27 -30.31
N ASN A 203 2.88 5.68 -29.03
CA ASN A 203 2.51 4.92 -27.84
C ASN A 203 3.32 3.61 -27.66
N LYS A 204 4.58 3.58 -28.10
CA LYS A 204 5.46 2.42 -27.93
C LYS A 204 6.42 2.67 -26.78
N PRO A 205 6.67 1.63 -25.93
CA PRO A 205 7.61 1.75 -24.82
C PRO A 205 9.03 2.09 -25.32
N THR A 206 9.65 3.07 -24.71
CA THR A 206 11.06 3.42 -24.88
C THR A 206 11.89 2.92 -23.70
N ALA A 207 13.22 2.90 -23.88
CA ALA A 207 14.13 2.43 -22.82
C ALA A 207 14.20 3.39 -21.61
N PHE A 208 13.89 4.67 -21.80
CA PHE A 208 14.04 5.70 -20.80
C PHE A 208 12.78 6.56 -20.72
N PRO A 209 12.07 6.56 -19.59
CA PRO A 209 10.92 7.43 -19.39
C PRO A 209 11.37 8.90 -19.30
N GLU A 210 10.54 9.85 -19.77
CA GLU A 210 10.81 11.28 -19.58
C GLU A 210 10.83 11.70 -18.11
N ARG A 211 10.14 10.98 -17.25
CA ARG A 211 10.10 11.15 -15.80
C ARG A 211 10.35 9.81 -15.12
N LEU A 212 11.41 9.75 -14.31
CA LEU A 212 11.76 8.57 -13.53
C LEU A 212 11.41 8.79 -12.06
N GLN A 213 10.47 8.00 -11.54
CA GLN A 213 10.10 7.94 -10.14
C GLN A 213 10.74 6.70 -9.51
N LEU A 214 11.54 6.89 -8.48
CA LEU A 214 12.18 5.81 -7.73
C LEU A 214 11.64 5.77 -6.30
N ALA A 215 11.45 4.58 -5.76
CA ALA A 215 11.03 4.37 -4.39
C ALA A 215 11.97 3.39 -3.69
N PHE A 216 12.37 3.72 -2.47
CA PHE A 216 13.26 2.90 -1.66
C PHE A 216 12.68 2.74 -0.25
N ASP A 217 12.84 1.54 0.32
CA ASP A 217 12.51 1.24 1.71
C ASP A 217 13.75 1.31 2.58
N LYS A 218 13.66 1.96 3.73
CA LYS A 218 14.76 1.96 4.70
C LYS A 218 14.91 0.56 5.30
N VAL A 219 16.10 0.00 5.13
CA VAL A 219 16.47 -1.30 5.71
C VAL A 219 17.03 -1.11 7.11
N ASP A 220 17.99 -0.16 7.24
CA ASP A 220 18.69 0.04 8.49
C ASP A 220 19.18 1.48 8.65
N THR A 221 19.45 1.87 9.90
CA THR A 221 20.16 3.08 10.24
C THR A 221 21.61 2.69 10.54
N MET A 222 22.54 3.21 9.76
CA MET A 222 23.95 2.88 9.89
C MET A 222 24.54 3.49 11.15
N ARG A 223 25.57 2.85 11.71
CA ARG A 223 26.27 3.32 12.90
C ARG A 223 26.85 4.73 12.72
N TYR A 224 27.38 5.07 11.54
CA TYR A 224 27.79 6.39 11.08
C TYR A 224 27.91 6.41 9.56
N GLY A 225 28.09 7.59 8.96
CA GLY A 225 28.30 7.76 7.52
C GLY A 225 29.71 7.42 7.06
N GLU A 226 30.21 8.15 6.06
CA GLU A 226 31.61 8.02 5.61
C GLU A 226 32.59 8.43 6.73
N ASN A 227 32.25 9.47 7.47
CA ASN A 227 32.99 9.94 8.62
C ASN A 227 32.19 9.77 9.92
N PRO A 228 32.85 9.62 11.09
CA PRO A 228 32.20 9.32 12.37
C PRO A 228 31.12 10.31 12.83
N HIS A 229 31.18 11.57 12.39
CA HIS A 229 30.22 12.62 12.75
C HIS A 229 28.99 12.67 11.83
N GLN A 230 28.99 11.89 10.74
CA GLN A 230 27.89 11.85 9.78
C GLN A 230 26.87 10.77 10.14
N GLN A 231 25.62 11.01 9.78
CA GLN A 231 24.55 10.01 9.84
C GLN A 231 24.40 9.35 8.47
N ALA A 232 24.02 8.08 8.46
CA ALA A 232 23.68 7.35 7.25
C ALA A 232 22.56 6.35 7.48
N ALA A 233 21.85 6.01 6.43
CA ALA A 233 20.85 4.96 6.43
C ALA A 233 20.97 4.14 5.14
N PHE A 234 20.67 2.86 5.24
CA PHE A 234 20.62 1.96 4.12
C PHE A 234 19.19 1.78 3.62
N TYR A 235 19.01 2.01 2.33
CA TYR A 235 17.72 1.84 1.64
C TYR A 235 17.85 0.80 0.54
N ARG A 236 16.76 0.11 0.24
CA ARG A 236 16.69 -0.82 -0.90
C ARG A 236 15.43 -0.59 -1.72
N GLU A 237 15.47 -0.99 -2.97
CA GLU A 237 14.26 -1.09 -3.79
C GLU A 237 13.30 -2.13 -3.22
N PRO A 238 11.96 -1.95 -3.34
CA PRO A 238 10.97 -2.92 -2.87
C PRO A 238 11.15 -4.32 -3.44
N ALA A 239 11.61 -4.40 -4.70
CA ALA A 239 11.99 -5.63 -5.38
C ALA A 239 13.51 -5.63 -5.62
N ALA A 240 14.28 -5.77 -4.54
CA ALA A 240 15.73 -5.78 -4.63
C ALA A 240 16.25 -6.94 -5.51
N VAL A 241 17.20 -6.62 -6.38
CA VAL A 241 17.79 -7.59 -7.31
C VAL A 241 18.42 -8.76 -6.55
N PRO A 242 18.05 -10.01 -6.85
CA PRO A 242 18.70 -11.17 -6.23
C PRO A 242 20.21 -11.15 -6.38
N GLY A 243 20.93 -11.45 -5.31
CA GLY A 243 22.41 -11.45 -5.31
C GLY A 243 23.05 -10.06 -5.28
N SER A 244 22.28 -8.99 -5.00
CA SER A 244 22.83 -7.67 -4.66
C SER A 244 23.09 -7.55 -3.16
N ILE A 245 23.93 -6.59 -2.76
CA ILE A 245 24.15 -6.27 -1.35
C ILE A 245 22.86 -5.82 -0.64
N ALA A 246 21.85 -5.38 -1.37
CA ALA A 246 20.56 -5.00 -0.82
C ALA A 246 19.83 -6.15 -0.10
N ASN A 247 20.20 -7.40 -0.38
CA ASN A 247 19.64 -8.61 0.23
C ASN A 247 20.56 -9.28 1.27
N TYR A 248 21.55 -8.55 1.81
CA TYR A 248 22.43 -9.12 2.81
C TYR A 248 21.70 -9.49 4.10
N ALA A 249 22.27 -10.44 4.83
CA ALA A 249 21.87 -10.76 6.20
C ALA A 249 23.12 -10.72 7.09
N GLN A 250 23.10 -9.85 8.09
CA GLN A 250 24.18 -9.81 9.08
C GLN A 250 23.95 -10.90 10.12
N LEU A 251 24.85 -11.88 10.18
CA LEU A 251 24.73 -13.03 11.08
C LEU A 251 25.26 -12.73 12.49
N GLN A 252 26.25 -11.83 12.60
CA GLN A 252 26.88 -11.45 13.87
C GLN A 252 27.69 -10.16 13.73
N GLY A 253 28.15 -9.62 14.84
CA GLY A 253 29.04 -8.47 14.90
C GLY A 253 28.32 -7.17 15.26
N LYS A 254 29.04 -6.07 15.16
CA LYS A 254 28.52 -4.71 15.43
C LYS A 254 27.68 -4.21 14.26
N GLU A 255 26.79 -3.25 14.54
CA GLU A 255 26.08 -2.49 13.51
C GLU A 255 27.05 -1.99 12.42
N LEU A 256 26.62 -2.08 11.17
CA LEU A 256 27.44 -1.69 10.03
C LEU A 256 27.51 -0.16 9.90
N SER A 257 28.62 0.34 9.38
CA SER A 257 28.75 1.72 8.93
C SER A 257 28.52 1.81 7.41
N TYR A 258 28.37 3.04 6.91
CA TYR A 258 28.34 3.30 5.47
C TYR A 258 29.53 2.63 4.75
N ASN A 259 30.75 2.81 5.27
CA ASN A 259 31.95 2.24 4.67
C ASN A 259 31.91 0.70 4.63
N ASN A 260 31.34 0.04 5.66
CA ASN A 260 31.22 -1.42 5.64
C ASN A 260 30.31 -1.89 4.49
N ILE A 261 29.19 -1.20 4.24
CA ILE A 261 28.29 -1.52 3.12
C ILE A 261 29.00 -1.24 1.78
N ALA A 262 29.62 -0.06 1.62
CA ALA A 262 30.30 0.33 0.39
C ALA A 262 31.46 -0.63 0.03
N ASP A 263 32.30 -0.97 1.01
CA ASP A 263 33.39 -1.91 0.83
C ASP A 263 32.89 -3.33 0.52
N SER A 264 31.80 -3.76 1.18
CA SER A 264 31.20 -5.07 0.94
C SER A 264 30.58 -5.16 -0.45
N ASP A 265 29.90 -4.10 -0.91
CA ASP A 265 29.32 -4.03 -2.24
C ASP A 265 30.41 -4.09 -3.33
N ALA A 266 31.46 -3.30 -3.17
CA ALA A 266 32.60 -3.31 -4.09
C ALA A 266 33.30 -4.69 -4.16
N ALA A 267 33.50 -5.34 -3.01
CA ALA A 267 34.10 -6.68 -2.96
C ALA A 267 33.18 -7.71 -3.62
N TRP A 268 31.89 -7.64 -3.35
CA TRP A 268 30.86 -8.56 -3.87
C TRP A 268 30.70 -8.41 -5.38
N GLU A 269 30.55 -7.20 -5.90
CA GLU A 269 30.45 -6.96 -7.34
C GLU A 269 31.75 -7.37 -8.08
N CYS A 270 32.93 -7.15 -7.49
CA CYS A 270 34.18 -7.58 -8.04
C CYS A 270 34.27 -9.11 -8.12
N VAL A 271 33.93 -9.85 -7.05
CA VAL A 271 34.05 -11.32 -7.07
C VAL A 271 33.03 -11.97 -8.00
N LYS A 272 31.89 -11.37 -8.19
CA LYS A 272 30.85 -11.84 -9.13
C LYS A 272 31.30 -11.80 -10.60
N ALA A 273 32.28 -10.96 -10.94
CA ALA A 273 32.82 -10.88 -12.29
C ALA A 273 33.63 -12.11 -12.68
N PHE A 274 34.04 -12.95 -11.72
CA PHE A 274 34.75 -14.20 -12.02
C PHE A 274 33.75 -15.30 -12.37
N ASP A 275 34.06 -16.07 -13.40
CA ASP A 275 33.19 -17.15 -13.86
C ASP A 275 33.02 -18.24 -12.79
N ALA A 276 31.83 -18.38 -12.27
CA ALA A 276 31.50 -19.42 -11.29
C ALA A 276 31.54 -20.85 -11.87
N ALA A 277 31.47 -20.99 -13.20
CA ALA A 277 31.59 -22.28 -13.88
C ALA A 277 33.06 -22.72 -14.02
N GLY A 278 34.01 -21.81 -13.83
CA GLY A 278 35.47 -22.13 -13.78
C GLY A 278 35.80 -22.93 -12.53
N ASN A 279 36.64 -23.95 -12.66
CA ASN A 279 37.12 -24.79 -11.54
C ASN A 279 38.14 -24.07 -10.61
N LYS A 280 38.12 -22.74 -10.58
CA LYS A 280 39.05 -21.95 -9.76
C LYS A 280 38.25 -21.11 -8.75
N ALA A 281 38.65 -21.21 -7.48
CA ALA A 281 38.12 -20.32 -6.45
C ALA A 281 38.62 -18.88 -6.66
N ALA A 282 37.74 -17.91 -6.43
CA ALA A 282 38.09 -16.49 -6.43
C ALA A 282 37.90 -15.90 -5.04
N CYS A 283 38.75 -14.97 -4.65
CA CYS A 283 38.64 -14.22 -3.41
C CYS A 283 38.98 -12.75 -3.67
N VAL A 284 38.18 -11.85 -3.14
CA VAL A 284 38.39 -10.41 -3.20
C VAL A 284 38.46 -9.86 -1.78
N ILE A 285 39.48 -9.07 -1.50
CA ILE A 285 39.67 -8.38 -0.22
C ILE A 285 39.71 -6.90 -0.50
N VAL A 286 38.76 -6.15 0.07
CA VAL A 286 38.68 -4.69 -0.08
C VAL A 286 38.94 -4.03 1.26
N LYS A 287 39.82 -3.01 1.23
CA LYS A 287 39.99 -2.06 2.33
C LYS A 287 39.90 -0.66 1.73
N HIS A 288 38.75 -0.06 1.76
CA HIS A 288 38.36 1.16 1.04
C HIS A 288 38.10 0.91 -0.44
N ALA A 289 36.80 1.00 -0.80
CA ALA A 289 36.31 0.77 -2.17
C ALA A 289 36.86 1.80 -3.17
N ASN A 290 37.25 2.97 -2.70
CA ASN A 290 37.87 4.04 -3.47
C ASN A 290 39.28 4.26 -3.00
N PRO A 291 40.26 4.41 -3.91
CA PRO A 291 41.64 4.73 -3.57
C PRO A 291 41.82 6.10 -2.94
#